data_cd92504e81a53889fcd6d9d71e650102
#
_entry.id   cd92504e81a53889fcd6d9d71e650102
#
_cell.length_a   1.000
_cell.length_b   1.000
_cell.length_c   1.000
_cell.angle_alpha   90.00
_cell.angle_beta   90.00
_cell.angle_gamma   90.00
#
_symmetry.space_group_name_H-M   'P 1'
#
loop_
_entity.id
_entity.type
_entity.pdbx_description
1 polymer ?
#
loop_
_entity_poly.entity_id
_entity_poly.type
_entity_poly.pdbx_seq_one_letter_code
_entity_poly.pdbx_strand_id
1 'polypeptide(L)'
;EKSHMSHYGNIPTGWVWTTIGELLINRDGERKPVSLDIRNKQQDKKYNYYGAAGVIDLVDSYLFDDKLLLIGEDGANLLSRSKNNAIIAEGRFWVNNHAHVLDSTNKAILDYVAFVINTMALDDYITGSAQPKLSQDNLNKIPIALPPLNEQQRIIAMIETWHSQIDIIDAEKSSLNVTIQNAKFKILDLALSGKLTSDTSHY
;
A
#
# COMPACT_ATOMS: atom_id res chain seq x y z
N GLU A 1 26.34 4.00 -17.02
CA GLU A 1 25.84 3.34 -15.79
C GLU A 1 25.84 4.23 -14.54
N LYS A 2 26.49 5.40 -14.55
CA LYS A 2 26.54 6.32 -13.39
C LYS A 2 25.48 7.43 -13.35
N SER A 3 24.59 7.54 -14.34
CA SER A 3 23.72 8.71 -14.52
C SER A 3 22.38 8.68 -13.74
N HIS A 4 21.85 7.51 -13.38
CA HIS A 4 20.59 7.42 -12.64
C HIS A 4 20.73 7.60 -11.11
N MET A 5 21.91 7.32 -10.56
CA MET A 5 22.14 7.44 -9.11
C MET A 5 22.37 8.88 -8.63
N SER A 6 22.66 9.83 -9.52
CA SER A 6 22.94 11.22 -9.15
C SER A 6 21.72 12.01 -8.65
N HIS A 7 20.52 11.54 -8.89
CA HIS A 7 19.27 12.17 -8.43
C HIS A 7 18.97 11.93 -6.94
N TYR A 8 19.55 10.90 -6.32
CA TYR A 8 19.22 10.47 -4.95
C TYR A 8 20.18 10.98 -3.86
N GLY A 9 21.12 11.86 -4.21
CA GLY A 9 22.02 12.51 -3.25
C GLY A 9 23.01 11.54 -2.56
N ASN A 10 23.71 12.07 -1.54
CA ASN A 10 24.62 11.28 -0.72
C ASN A 10 23.83 10.45 0.31
N ILE A 11 24.08 9.13 0.35
CA ILE A 11 23.54 8.26 1.40
C ILE A 11 24.39 8.34 2.67
N PRO A 12 23.82 8.08 3.86
CA PRO A 12 24.55 8.06 5.11
C PRO A 12 25.74 7.09 5.11
N THR A 13 26.74 7.36 5.95
CA THR A 13 27.88 6.45 6.11
C THR A 13 27.41 5.07 6.56
N GLY A 14 27.89 4.03 5.91
CA GLY A 14 27.53 2.64 6.19
C GLY A 14 26.35 2.13 5.39
N TRP A 15 25.64 3.01 4.66
CA TRP A 15 24.62 2.59 3.68
C TRP A 15 25.27 2.23 2.36
N VAL A 16 24.63 1.35 1.60
CA VAL A 16 25.08 0.94 0.25
C VAL A 16 23.94 1.08 -0.74
N TRP A 17 24.28 1.45 -2.00
CA TRP A 17 23.34 1.37 -3.08
C TRP A 17 23.28 -0.05 -3.63
N THR A 18 22.07 -0.56 -3.83
CA THR A 18 21.75 -1.79 -4.53
C THR A 18 20.54 -1.58 -5.42
N THR A 19 20.04 -2.62 -6.08
CA THR A 19 18.80 -2.57 -6.87
C THR A 19 17.81 -3.62 -6.38
N ILE A 20 16.54 -3.47 -6.74
CA ILE A 20 15.51 -4.49 -6.42
C ILE A 20 15.94 -5.85 -6.98
N GLY A 21 16.45 -5.90 -8.22
CA GLY A 21 16.84 -7.15 -8.86
C GLY A 21 18.02 -7.86 -8.22
N GLU A 22 18.93 -7.12 -7.54
CA GLU A 22 20.03 -7.68 -6.75
C GLU A 22 19.62 -8.10 -5.34
N LEU A 23 18.62 -7.41 -4.79
CA LEU A 23 18.23 -7.53 -3.39
C LEU A 23 17.16 -8.58 -3.16
N LEU A 24 16.22 -8.75 -4.10
CA LEU A 24 15.02 -9.55 -3.95
C LEU A 24 14.93 -10.66 -5.00
N ILE A 25 14.23 -11.71 -4.65
CA ILE A 25 13.96 -12.88 -5.50
C ILE A 25 12.62 -12.66 -6.19
N ASN A 26 12.60 -12.65 -7.52
CA ASN A 26 11.37 -12.54 -8.28
C ASN A 26 10.66 -13.90 -8.37
N ARG A 27 9.36 -13.93 -8.01
CA ARG A 27 8.49 -15.11 -8.07
C ARG A 27 7.32 -14.93 -9.03
N ASP A 28 7.42 -14.02 -9.99
CA ASP A 28 6.37 -13.74 -10.97
C ASP A 28 5.93 -14.96 -11.77
N GLY A 29 6.84 -15.90 -12.02
CA GLY A 29 6.52 -17.15 -12.70
C GLY A 29 5.52 -18.06 -11.99
N GLU A 30 5.26 -17.82 -10.69
CA GLU A 30 4.31 -18.60 -9.90
C GLU A 30 2.89 -18.02 -9.93
N ARG A 31 2.71 -16.81 -10.43
CA ARG A 31 1.40 -16.14 -10.52
C ARG A 31 0.47 -16.87 -11.48
N LYS A 32 -0.83 -16.86 -11.15
CA LYS A 32 -1.88 -17.43 -12.01
C LYS A 32 -3.11 -16.52 -12.01
N PRO A 33 -3.47 -15.90 -13.14
CA PRO A 33 -4.72 -15.17 -13.25
C PRO A 33 -5.91 -16.15 -13.20
N VAL A 34 -6.96 -15.77 -12.44
CA VAL A 34 -8.23 -16.48 -12.41
C VAL A 34 -9.31 -15.54 -12.92
N SER A 35 -10.01 -15.93 -13.98
CA SER A 35 -11.05 -15.09 -14.56
C SER A 35 -12.19 -14.82 -13.58
N LEU A 36 -12.89 -13.70 -13.78
CA LEU A 36 -14.02 -13.32 -12.93
C LEU A 36 -15.11 -14.40 -12.94
N ASP A 37 -15.39 -15.00 -14.09
CA ASP A 37 -16.39 -16.06 -14.24
C ASP A 37 -16.05 -17.31 -13.40
N ILE A 38 -14.78 -17.70 -13.33
CA ILE A 38 -14.31 -18.79 -12.48
C ILE A 38 -14.45 -18.38 -11.02
N ARG A 39 -13.98 -17.19 -10.64
CA ARG A 39 -14.07 -16.72 -9.25
C ARG A 39 -15.52 -16.61 -8.77
N ASN A 40 -16.46 -16.18 -9.63
CA ASN A 40 -17.88 -16.09 -9.28
C ASN A 40 -18.55 -17.46 -9.04
N LYS A 41 -17.98 -18.53 -9.56
CA LYS A 41 -18.48 -19.90 -9.36
C LYS A 41 -17.90 -20.58 -8.13
N GLN A 42 -16.84 -20.02 -7.55
CA GLN A 42 -16.21 -20.55 -6.34
C GLN A 42 -17.11 -20.37 -5.13
N GLN A 43 -17.11 -21.38 -4.26
CA GLN A 43 -17.78 -21.38 -2.96
C GLN A 43 -16.73 -21.33 -1.84
N ASP A 44 -17.14 -20.92 -0.64
CA ASP A 44 -16.24 -20.86 0.54
C ASP A 44 -14.98 -20.00 0.34
N LYS A 45 -15.11 -18.90 -0.40
CA LYS A 45 -14.04 -17.95 -0.65
C LYS A 45 -13.52 -17.34 0.66
N LYS A 46 -12.25 -17.54 0.97
CA LYS A 46 -11.62 -17.09 2.23
C LYS A 46 -10.22 -16.54 2.09
N TYR A 47 -9.60 -16.73 0.93
CA TYR A 47 -8.24 -16.25 0.69
C TYR A 47 -8.25 -14.99 -0.16
N ASN A 48 -7.44 -14.02 0.19
CA ASN A 48 -7.30 -12.78 -0.56
C ASN A 48 -6.76 -13.05 -1.97
N TYR A 49 -7.41 -12.45 -2.97
CA TYR A 49 -6.96 -12.43 -4.36
C TYR A 49 -6.42 -11.04 -4.68
N TYR A 50 -5.10 -10.95 -4.86
CA TYR A 50 -4.41 -9.69 -5.08
C TYR A 50 -4.30 -9.34 -6.57
N GLY A 51 -4.51 -8.05 -6.88
CA GLY A 51 -4.21 -7.39 -8.14
C GLY A 51 -3.20 -6.28 -7.95
N ALA A 52 -3.06 -5.39 -8.95
CA ALA A 52 -2.06 -4.31 -8.98
C ALA A 52 -2.11 -3.35 -7.79
N ALA A 53 -3.29 -3.10 -7.22
CA ALA A 53 -3.48 -2.09 -6.16
C ALA A 53 -4.14 -2.68 -4.89
N GLY A 54 -3.85 -3.94 -4.58
CA GLY A 54 -4.32 -4.62 -3.39
C GLY A 54 -5.30 -5.76 -3.65
N VAL A 55 -6.05 -6.13 -2.61
CA VAL A 55 -7.07 -7.17 -2.68
C VAL A 55 -8.22 -6.71 -3.58
N ILE A 56 -8.56 -7.51 -4.58
CA ILE A 56 -9.64 -7.23 -5.54
C ILE A 56 -10.80 -8.23 -5.45
N ASP A 57 -10.58 -9.37 -4.79
CA ASP A 57 -11.60 -10.42 -4.59
C ASP A 57 -11.14 -11.38 -3.49
N LEU A 58 -11.99 -12.36 -3.17
CA LEU A 58 -11.63 -13.55 -2.42
C LEU A 58 -11.72 -14.79 -3.32
N VAL A 59 -10.93 -15.83 -3.00
CA VAL A 59 -10.92 -17.12 -3.68
C VAL A 59 -10.97 -18.29 -2.69
N ASP A 60 -11.31 -19.48 -3.16
CA ASP A 60 -11.47 -20.69 -2.35
C ASP A 60 -10.16 -21.43 -2.08
N SER A 61 -9.09 -21.08 -2.81
CA SER A 61 -7.76 -21.68 -2.72
C SER A 61 -6.66 -20.62 -2.72
N TYR A 62 -5.43 -21.02 -2.45
CA TYR A 62 -4.27 -20.12 -2.38
C TYR A 62 -3.09 -20.63 -3.24
N LEU A 63 -2.23 -19.71 -3.70
CA LEU A 63 -0.97 -20.02 -4.38
C LEU A 63 0.22 -19.92 -3.45
N PHE A 64 0.16 -18.98 -2.50
CA PHE A 64 1.24 -18.66 -1.58
C PHE A 64 0.77 -18.86 -0.14
N ASP A 65 1.67 -19.34 0.72
CA ASP A 65 1.51 -19.41 2.18
C ASP A 65 2.83 -18.88 2.78
N ASP A 66 3.04 -17.56 2.71
CA ASP A 66 4.31 -16.92 3.02
C ASP A 66 4.09 -15.43 3.31
N LYS A 67 5.18 -14.71 3.69
CA LYS A 67 5.27 -13.25 3.69
C LYS A 67 6.01 -12.80 2.44
N LEU A 68 5.32 -12.10 1.52
CA LEU A 68 5.85 -11.63 0.23
C LEU A 68 5.54 -10.15 0.02
N LEU A 69 6.38 -9.49 -0.78
CA LEU A 69 6.15 -8.13 -1.24
C LEU A 69 5.50 -8.17 -2.61
N LEU A 70 4.33 -7.54 -2.73
CA LEU A 70 3.61 -7.36 -3.98
C LEU A 70 3.78 -5.91 -4.45
N ILE A 71 4.17 -5.72 -5.72
CA ILE A 71 4.30 -4.39 -6.34
C ILE A 71 3.45 -4.36 -7.60
N GLY A 72 2.58 -3.34 -7.72
CA GLY A 72 1.74 -3.18 -8.91
C GLY A 72 2.56 -3.22 -10.21
N GLU A 73 2.15 -4.07 -11.17
CA GLU A 73 2.80 -4.17 -12.48
C GLU A 73 2.20 -3.20 -13.49
N ASP A 74 0.89 -2.94 -13.41
CA ASP A 74 0.18 -2.09 -14.36
C ASP A 74 -0.99 -1.34 -13.73
N GLY A 75 -1.54 -0.39 -14.48
CA GLY A 75 -2.74 0.35 -14.12
C GLY A 75 -2.48 1.78 -13.63
N ALA A 76 -3.55 2.55 -13.58
CA ALA A 76 -3.50 3.98 -13.25
C ALA A 76 -2.93 4.28 -11.86
N ASN A 77 -3.01 3.33 -10.91
CA ASN A 77 -2.50 3.52 -9.56
C ASN A 77 -0.97 3.73 -9.52
N LEU A 78 -0.23 3.18 -10.50
CA LEU A 78 1.23 3.38 -10.59
C LEU A 78 1.61 4.86 -10.58
N LEU A 79 0.84 5.70 -11.29
CA LEU A 79 1.06 7.13 -11.39
C LEU A 79 0.21 7.93 -10.38
N SER A 80 -1.07 7.59 -10.21
CA SER A 80 -1.97 8.34 -9.32
C SER A 80 -1.65 8.16 -7.85
N ARG A 81 -1.06 7.02 -7.48
CA ARG A 81 -0.68 6.66 -6.10
C ARG A 81 -1.80 6.87 -5.07
N SER A 82 -3.05 6.70 -5.53
CA SER A 82 -4.23 6.78 -4.66
C SER A 82 -4.25 5.67 -3.60
N LYS A 83 -3.52 4.59 -3.87
CA LYS A 83 -3.22 3.48 -2.95
C LYS A 83 -1.73 3.18 -3.00
N ASN A 84 -1.23 2.47 -2.01
CA ASN A 84 0.13 1.96 -2.01
C ASN A 84 0.41 1.12 -3.26
N ASN A 85 1.56 1.36 -3.91
CA ASN A 85 2.03 0.56 -5.04
C ASN A 85 2.73 -0.73 -4.58
N ALA A 86 3.27 -0.74 -3.37
CA ALA A 86 3.93 -1.88 -2.73
C ALA A 86 3.15 -2.31 -1.49
N ILE A 87 2.83 -3.60 -1.37
CA ILE A 87 1.96 -4.17 -0.35
C ILE A 87 2.63 -5.43 0.20
N ILE A 88 2.67 -5.58 1.51
CA ILE A 88 3.04 -6.83 2.15
C ILE A 88 1.81 -7.74 2.21
N ALA A 89 1.92 -8.92 1.61
CA ALA A 89 0.94 -9.99 1.73
C ALA A 89 1.51 -11.08 2.62
N GLU A 90 0.75 -11.54 3.61
CA GLU A 90 1.19 -12.53 4.60
C GLU A 90 0.13 -13.62 4.80
N GLY A 91 0.61 -14.84 5.07
CA GLY A 91 -0.21 -16.02 5.21
C GLY A 91 -0.63 -16.61 3.86
N ARG A 92 -1.90 -17.00 3.74
CA ARG A 92 -2.42 -17.68 2.55
C ARG A 92 -3.15 -16.73 1.63
N PHE A 93 -2.70 -16.62 0.39
CA PHE A 93 -3.27 -15.70 -0.60
C PHE A 93 -3.01 -16.17 -2.04
N TRP A 94 -3.67 -15.48 -2.98
CA TRP A 94 -3.52 -15.68 -4.42
C TRP A 94 -3.12 -14.36 -5.08
N VAL A 95 -2.25 -14.40 -6.09
CA VAL A 95 -1.82 -13.21 -6.84
C VAL A 95 -2.06 -13.44 -8.33
N ASN A 96 -2.63 -12.44 -9.00
CA ASN A 96 -2.79 -12.41 -10.45
C ASN A 96 -1.53 -11.85 -11.14
N ASN A 97 -1.59 -11.71 -12.48
CA ASN A 97 -0.50 -11.20 -13.30
C ASN A 97 -0.38 -9.67 -13.35
N HIS A 98 -1.15 -8.93 -12.53
CA HIS A 98 -1.10 -7.47 -12.46
C HIS A 98 -0.26 -6.94 -11.28
N ALA A 99 0.35 -7.83 -10.50
CA ALA A 99 1.29 -7.47 -9.45
C ALA A 99 2.54 -8.35 -9.53
N HIS A 100 3.72 -7.76 -9.42
CA HIS A 100 4.99 -8.47 -9.20
C HIS A 100 4.98 -9.11 -7.83
N VAL A 101 5.58 -10.28 -7.72
CA VAL A 101 5.74 -11.04 -6.47
C VAL A 101 7.23 -11.16 -6.15
N LEU A 102 7.63 -10.56 -5.04
CA LEU A 102 9.03 -10.49 -4.62
C LEU A 102 9.21 -11.15 -3.25
N ASP A 103 10.30 -11.86 -3.12
CA ASP A 103 10.68 -12.61 -1.92
C ASP A 103 12.08 -12.21 -1.44
N SER A 104 12.42 -12.60 -0.21
CA SER A 104 13.76 -12.50 0.34
C SER A 104 14.00 -13.57 1.40
N THR A 105 15.23 -14.02 1.53
CA THR A 105 15.66 -14.88 2.65
C THR A 105 15.54 -14.16 4.00
N ASN A 106 15.68 -12.83 4.00
CA ASN A 106 15.41 -11.98 5.16
C ASN A 106 14.08 -11.26 4.96
N LYS A 107 13.00 -11.80 5.51
CA LYS A 107 11.65 -11.25 5.35
C LYS A 107 11.49 -9.80 5.86
N ALA A 108 12.30 -9.38 6.83
CA ALA A 108 12.23 -8.01 7.35
C ALA A 108 12.60 -6.95 6.29
N ILE A 109 13.41 -7.30 5.28
CA ILE A 109 13.77 -6.37 4.22
C ILE A 109 12.59 -6.02 3.32
N LEU A 110 11.60 -6.90 3.22
CA LEU A 110 10.42 -6.68 2.40
C LEU A 110 9.63 -5.45 2.88
N ASP A 111 9.50 -5.27 4.21
CA ASP A 111 8.81 -4.12 4.80
C ASP A 111 9.57 -2.82 4.51
N TYR A 112 10.90 -2.85 4.60
CA TYR A 112 11.73 -1.70 4.25
C TYR A 112 11.60 -1.32 2.77
N VAL A 113 11.68 -2.30 1.87
CA VAL A 113 11.53 -2.05 0.42
C VAL A 113 10.11 -1.57 0.09
N ALA A 114 9.08 -2.14 0.72
CA ALA A 114 7.70 -1.66 0.56
C ALA A 114 7.58 -0.17 0.90
N PHE A 115 8.17 0.24 2.03
CA PHE A 115 8.20 1.65 2.42
C PHE A 115 8.92 2.52 1.38
N VAL A 116 10.11 2.12 0.94
CA VAL A 116 10.91 2.88 -0.05
C VAL A 116 10.10 3.05 -1.35
N ILE A 117 9.53 1.98 -1.90
CA ILE A 117 8.71 2.03 -3.12
C ILE A 117 7.48 2.92 -2.96
N ASN A 118 6.85 2.90 -1.79
CA ASN A 118 5.67 3.72 -1.53
C ASN A 118 6.00 5.21 -1.34
N THR A 119 7.24 5.57 -1.05
CA THR A 119 7.66 6.95 -0.81
C THR A 119 8.43 7.57 -1.97
N MET A 120 9.16 6.77 -2.77
CA MET A 120 9.95 7.28 -3.90
C MET A 120 9.08 7.56 -5.14
N ALA A 121 9.54 8.45 -6.02
CA ALA A 121 8.96 8.61 -7.35
C ALA A 121 9.32 7.42 -8.25
N LEU A 122 8.33 6.86 -8.97
CA LEU A 122 8.50 5.72 -9.86
C LEU A 122 8.39 6.10 -11.35
N ASP A 123 8.16 7.38 -11.65
CA ASP A 123 7.84 7.87 -12.99
C ASP A 123 8.88 7.45 -14.03
N ASP A 124 10.16 7.49 -13.69
CA ASP A 124 11.28 7.10 -14.58
C ASP A 124 11.31 5.60 -14.91
N TYR A 125 10.61 4.77 -14.12
CA TYR A 125 10.56 3.32 -14.31
C TYR A 125 9.26 2.84 -14.94
N ILE A 126 8.25 3.73 -15.02
CA ILE A 126 6.93 3.43 -15.58
C ILE A 126 6.91 3.82 -17.05
N THR A 127 6.42 2.93 -17.89
CA THR A 127 6.23 3.14 -19.34
C THR A 127 4.74 3.14 -19.68
N GLY A 128 4.40 3.77 -20.82
CA GLY A 128 3.01 3.78 -21.30
C GLY A 128 2.14 4.85 -20.64
N SER A 129 1.79 5.91 -21.37
CA SER A 129 0.94 7.01 -20.86
C SER A 129 -0.53 6.63 -20.72
N ALA A 130 -1.06 5.82 -21.64
CA ALA A 130 -2.47 5.38 -21.62
C ALA A 130 -2.68 4.16 -20.68
N GLN A 131 -1.73 3.27 -20.65
CA GLN A 131 -1.67 2.13 -19.71
C GLN A 131 -0.31 2.12 -19.04
N PRO A 132 -0.17 2.77 -17.88
CA PRO A 132 1.07 2.76 -17.11
C PRO A 132 1.49 1.33 -16.78
N LYS A 133 2.75 1.01 -17.04
CA LYS A 133 3.33 -0.31 -16.77
C LYS A 133 4.71 -0.19 -16.17
N LEU A 134 4.93 -0.89 -15.08
CA LEU A 134 6.22 -1.16 -14.47
C LEU A 134 6.63 -2.58 -14.88
N SER A 135 7.48 -2.70 -15.92
CA SER A 135 7.96 -4.01 -16.36
C SER A 135 8.94 -4.60 -15.35
N GLN A 136 9.12 -5.92 -15.36
CA GLN A 136 10.12 -6.61 -14.52
C GLN A 136 11.54 -6.05 -14.72
N ASP A 137 11.90 -5.74 -15.96
CA ASP A 137 13.22 -5.16 -16.27
C ASP A 137 13.41 -3.78 -15.64
N ASN A 138 12.36 -2.96 -15.62
CA ASN A 138 12.41 -1.64 -14.99
C ASN A 138 12.33 -1.75 -13.47
N LEU A 139 11.48 -2.63 -12.94
CA LEU A 139 11.43 -2.95 -11.51
C LEU A 139 12.81 -3.35 -10.97
N ASN A 140 13.50 -4.25 -11.67
CA ASN A 140 14.82 -4.73 -11.26
C ASN A 140 15.89 -3.63 -11.21
N LYS A 141 15.73 -2.53 -11.96
CA LYS A 141 16.65 -1.39 -12.00
C LYS A 141 16.41 -0.35 -10.91
N ILE A 142 15.31 -0.41 -10.19
CA ILE A 142 14.99 0.56 -9.15
C ILE A 142 16.06 0.53 -8.07
N PRO A 143 16.75 1.67 -7.80
CA PRO A 143 17.80 1.72 -6.80
C PRO A 143 17.20 1.75 -5.38
N ILE A 144 17.85 1.04 -4.49
CA ILE A 144 17.51 0.99 -3.07
C ILE A 144 18.73 1.42 -2.27
N ALA A 145 18.62 2.48 -1.48
CA ALA A 145 19.60 2.85 -0.48
C ALA A 145 19.44 1.91 0.73
N LEU A 146 20.34 0.95 0.88
CA LEU A 146 20.23 -0.12 1.85
C LEU A 146 21.01 0.22 3.13
N PRO A 147 20.32 0.46 4.27
CA PRO A 147 20.96 0.66 5.56
C PRO A 147 21.55 -0.65 6.12
N PRO A 148 22.46 -0.60 7.10
CA PRO A 148 22.80 -1.75 7.92
C PRO A 148 21.57 -2.36 8.58
N LEU A 149 21.57 -3.70 8.80
CA LEU A 149 20.38 -4.44 9.26
C LEU A 149 19.73 -3.87 10.52
N ASN A 150 20.52 -3.48 11.52
CA ASN A 150 20.00 -2.90 12.76
C ASN A 150 19.29 -1.54 12.49
N GLU A 151 19.73 -0.81 11.49
CA GLU A 151 19.11 0.47 11.13
C GLU A 151 17.83 0.27 10.31
N GLN A 152 17.79 -0.75 9.45
CA GLN A 152 16.54 -1.16 8.77
C GLN A 152 15.44 -1.44 9.80
N GLN A 153 15.74 -2.23 10.83
CA GLN A 153 14.78 -2.57 11.89
C GLN A 153 14.30 -1.32 12.66
N ARG A 154 15.21 -0.39 12.96
CA ARG A 154 14.86 0.89 13.62
C ARG A 154 13.96 1.75 12.75
N ILE A 155 14.24 1.82 11.46
CA ILE A 155 13.45 2.58 10.48
C ILE A 155 12.04 1.99 10.40
N ILE A 156 11.93 0.67 10.25
CA ILE A 156 10.64 -0.02 10.17
C ILE A 156 9.81 0.24 11.44
N ALA A 157 10.40 0.03 12.63
CA ALA A 157 9.70 0.26 13.90
C ALA A 157 9.21 1.70 14.06
N MET A 158 10.01 2.68 13.60
CA MET A 158 9.61 4.10 13.62
C MET A 158 8.44 4.38 12.66
N ILE A 159 8.49 3.81 11.46
CA ILE A 159 7.42 3.93 10.46
C ILE A 159 6.12 3.32 10.99
N GLU A 160 6.16 2.12 11.57
CA GLU A 160 4.99 1.47 12.17
C GLU A 160 4.39 2.33 13.29
N THR A 161 5.24 2.92 14.12
CA THR A 161 4.79 3.83 15.18
C THR A 161 4.07 5.05 14.59
N TRP A 162 4.61 5.66 13.56
CA TRP A 162 3.99 6.83 12.93
C TRP A 162 2.70 6.47 12.19
N HIS A 163 2.64 5.33 11.49
CA HIS A 163 1.39 4.86 10.88
C HIS A 163 0.30 4.66 11.91
N SER A 164 0.62 4.00 13.05
CA SER A 164 -0.34 3.85 14.15
C SER A 164 -0.85 5.18 14.69
N GLN A 165 0.02 6.21 14.79
CA GLN A 165 -0.41 7.55 15.21
C GLN A 165 -1.30 8.23 14.16
N ILE A 166 -1.01 8.07 12.87
CA ILE A 166 -1.83 8.60 11.77
C ILE A 166 -3.21 7.94 11.80
N ASP A 167 -3.28 6.61 11.97
CA ASP A 167 -4.55 5.87 12.07
C ASP A 167 -5.42 6.36 13.23
N ILE A 168 -4.81 6.66 14.39
CA ILE A 168 -5.52 7.25 15.55
C ILE A 168 -6.08 8.62 15.18
N ILE A 169 -5.28 9.49 14.56
CA ILE A 169 -5.72 10.84 14.14
C ILE A 169 -6.88 10.75 13.13
N ASP A 170 -6.80 9.85 12.17
CA ASP A 170 -7.87 9.66 11.16
C ASP A 170 -9.15 9.11 11.79
N ALA A 171 -9.04 8.20 12.76
CA ALA A 171 -10.19 7.71 13.52
C ALA A 171 -10.84 8.83 14.36
N GLU A 172 -10.06 9.65 15.06
CA GLU A 172 -10.55 10.80 15.83
C GLU A 172 -11.22 11.85 14.94
N LYS A 173 -10.61 12.15 13.77
CA LYS A 173 -11.21 13.06 12.78
C LYS A 173 -12.55 12.54 12.26
N SER A 174 -12.67 11.25 12.00
CA SER A 174 -13.92 10.62 11.59
C SER A 174 -14.98 10.72 12.67
N SER A 175 -14.64 10.45 13.94
CA SER A 175 -15.50 10.60 15.09
C SER A 175 -15.98 12.04 15.30
N LEU A 176 -15.07 13.01 15.14
CA LEU A 176 -15.41 14.44 15.22
C LEU A 176 -16.43 14.84 14.14
N ASN A 177 -16.26 14.37 12.91
CA ASN A 177 -17.22 14.63 11.83
C ASN A 177 -18.61 14.12 12.15
N VAL A 178 -18.73 12.90 12.70
CA VAL A 178 -20.03 12.34 13.16
C VAL A 178 -20.62 13.20 14.26
N THR A 179 -19.83 13.62 15.24
CA THR A 179 -20.26 14.49 16.33
C THR A 179 -20.78 15.83 15.83
N ILE A 180 -20.09 16.46 14.87
CA ILE A 180 -20.53 17.70 14.24
C ILE A 180 -21.87 17.51 13.50
N GLN A 181 -22.04 16.43 12.77
CA GLN A 181 -23.30 16.15 12.08
C GLN A 181 -24.44 15.95 13.07
N ASN A 182 -24.24 15.18 14.14
CA ASN A 182 -25.23 14.98 15.19
C ASN A 182 -25.62 16.30 15.89
N ALA A 183 -24.64 17.18 16.16
CA ALA A 183 -24.91 18.50 16.71
C ALA A 183 -25.76 19.36 15.75
N LYS A 184 -25.46 19.36 14.44
CA LYS A 184 -26.27 20.05 13.45
C LYS A 184 -27.72 19.55 13.41
N PHE A 185 -27.91 18.22 13.43
CA PHE A 185 -29.27 17.64 13.49
C PHE A 185 -30.01 18.03 14.76
N LYS A 186 -29.33 18.04 15.90
CA LYS A 186 -29.93 18.44 17.19
C LYS A 186 -30.35 19.91 17.18
N ILE A 187 -29.53 20.80 16.66
CA ILE A 187 -29.85 22.22 16.53
C ILE A 187 -31.07 22.40 15.64
N LEU A 188 -31.12 21.70 14.47
CA LEU A 188 -32.25 21.77 13.56
C LEU A 188 -33.56 21.26 14.23
N ASP A 189 -33.49 20.13 14.95
CA ASP A 189 -34.63 19.57 15.70
C ASP A 189 -35.15 20.55 16.74
N LEU A 190 -34.26 21.17 17.52
CA LEU A 190 -34.62 22.20 18.49
C LEU A 190 -35.25 23.45 17.84
N ALA A 191 -34.73 23.86 16.69
CA ALA A 191 -35.27 25.00 15.93
C ALA A 191 -36.71 24.69 15.43
N LEU A 192 -36.89 23.53 14.77
CA LEU A 192 -38.17 23.11 14.21
C LEU A 192 -39.24 22.84 15.28
N SER A 193 -38.83 22.41 16.49
CA SER A 193 -39.72 22.19 17.62
C SER A 193 -40.02 23.45 18.44
N GLY A 194 -39.47 24.61 18.06
CA GLY A 194 -39.63 25.88 18.75
C GLY A 194 -38.93 25.96 20.12
N LYS A 195 -38.08 24.99 20.44
CA LYS A 195 -37.36 24.90 21.72
C LYS A 195 -36.05 25.68 21.75
N LEU A 196 -35.55 26.14 20.57
CA LEU A 196 -34.31 26.88 20.47
C LEU A 196 -34.41 28.30 21.06
N THR A 197 -35.63 28.88 21.10
CA THR A 197 -35.88 30.25 21.53
C THR A 197 -36.88 30.35 22.68
N SER A 198 -37.19 29.24 23.35
CA SER A 198 -38.30 29.16 24.31
C SER A 198 -38.00 29.70 25.72
N ASP A 199 -36.87 30.35 25.98
CA ASP A 199 -36.48 30.80 27.32
C ASP A 199 -36.23 32.32 27.44
N THR A 200 -36.99 33.15 26.71
CA THR A 200 -36.96 34.60 26.93
C THR A 200 -38.35 35.23 27.09
N SER A 201 -39.19 34.64 27.91
CA SER A 201 -40.43 35.31 28.33
C SER A 201 -40.73 35.08 29.80
N HIS A 202 -39.91 35.68 30.64
CA HIS A 202 -40.31 36.11 31.97
C HIS A 202 -39.95 37.60 32.11
N TYR A 203 -40.86 38.43 31.63
CA TYR A 203 -41.14 39.76 32.12
C TYR A 203 -42.65 40.01 32.05
#